data_5cc887f40646c57bbc6c0607d599f4dc
#
_entry.id   5cc887f40646c57bbc6c0607d599f4dc
#
_cell.length_a   1.000
_cell.length_b   1.000
_cell.length_c   1.000
_cell.angle_alpha   90.00
_cell.angle_beta   90.00
_cell.angle_gamma   90.00
#
_symmetry.space_group_name_H-M   'P 1'
#
loop_
_entity.id
_entity.type
_entity.pdbx_description
1 polymer ?
#
loop_
_entity_poly.entity_id
_entity_poly.type
_entity_poly.pdbx_seq_one_letter_code
_entity_poly.pdbx_strand_id
1 'polypeptide(L)'
;MIEEDFLAIVKLVSGEEVLSLVCACHEDDQILLILDNPIIMKEYETPLGVLIKIQPWIKYSGESLHFIYIDKVITISEVHDEKIKSLYENYISQLNMSSTVKPSKSMG
;
A
#
# COMPACT_ATOMS: atom_id res chain seq x y z
N MET A 1 -13.05 -5.52 16.68
CA MET A 1 -13.86 -4.71 15.75
C MET A 1 -13.01 -4.18 14.62
N ILE A 2 -13.52 -4.22 13.40
CA ILE A 2 -12.79 -3.78 12.22
C ILE A 2 -13.51 -2.59 11.61
N GLU A 3 -12.76 -1.53 11.35
CA GLU A 3 -13.31 -0.35 10.71
C GLU A 3 -13.17 -0.47 9.19
N GLU A 4 -14.00 0.29 8.49
CA GLU A 4 -13.97 0.28 7.03
C GLU A 4 -12.62 0.69 6.48
N ASP A 5 -12.24 0.08 5.36
CA ASP A 5 -10.98 0.40 4.70
C ASP A 5 -11.01 1.80 4.10
N PHE A 6 -9.91 2.47 4.14
CA PHE A 6 -9.75 3.73 3.43
C PHE A 6 -8.30 3.86 2.95
N LEU A 7 -8.10 4.63 1.90
CA LEU A 7 -6.77 4.82 1.35
C LEU A 7 -6.05 5.90 2.13
N ALA A 8 -4.85 5.59 2.61
CA ALA A 8 -4.12 6.52 3.47
C ALA A 8 -2.63 6.40 3.27
N ILE A 9 -1.93 7.45 3.67
CA ILE A 9 -0.48 7.41 3.80
C ILE A 9 -0.20 7.19 5.27
N VAL A 10 0.56 6.15 5.56
CA VAL A 10 0.93 5.78 6.93
C VAL A 10 2.41 6.11 7.10
N LYS A 11 2.71 7.02 8.01
CA LYS A 11 4.09 7.34 8.31
C LYS A 11 4.53 6.52 9.50
N LEU A 12 5.62 5.78 9.31
CA LEU A 12 6.13 4.87 10.33
C LEU A 12 7.25 5.51 11.12
N VAL A 13 7.51 4.96 12.30
CA VAL A 13 8.60 5.46 13.15
C VAL A 13 9.96 5.36 12.46
N SER A 14 10.06 4.48 11.46
CA SER A 14 11.29 4.36 10.67
C SER A 14 11.49 5.55 9.73
N GLY A 15 10.47 6.35 9.52
CA GLY A 15 10.51 7.47 8.58
C GLY A 15 9.88 7.13 7.25
N GLU A 16 9.57 5.87 7.00
CA GLU A 16 8.94 5.49 5.74
C GLU A 16 7.51 5.97 5.66
N GLU A 17 7.08 6.31 4.45
CA GLU A 17 5.68 6.65 4.18
C GLU A 17 5.12 5.61 3.24
N VAL A 18 4.07 4.95 3.67
CA VAL A 18 3.48 3.83 2.93
C VAL A 18 2.07 4.20 2.52
N LEU A 19 1.76 4.03 1.24
CA LEU A 19 0.41 4.26 0.74
C LEU A 19 -0.31 2.94 0.69
N SER A 20 -1.49 2.87 1.28
CA SER A 20 -2.18 1.59 1.40
C SER A 20 -3.65 1.78 1.71
N LEU A 21 -4.46 0.80 1.36
CA LEU A 21 -5.76 0.68 2.00
C LEU A 21 -5.49 0.24 3.43
N VAL A 22 -6.18 0.87 4.37
CA VAL A 22 -5.91 0.69 5.79
C VAL A 22 -7.20 0.44 6.53
N CYS A 23 -7.18 -0.52 7.44
CA CYS A 23 -8.26 -0.61 8.40
C CYS A 23 -7.66 -0.93 9.77
N ALA A 24 -8.38 -0.56 10.81
CA ALA A 24 -7.92 -0.80 12.16
C ALA A 24 -8.64 -1.99 12.75
N CYS A 25 -7.90 -2.80 13.46
CA CYS A 25 -8.45 -3.97 14.12
C CYS A 25 -8.10 -3.91 15.59
N HIS A 26 -9.12 -3.99 16.44
CA HIS A 26 -8.90 -4.00 17.89
C HIS A 26 -8.87 -5.44 18.36
N GLU A 27 -7.77 -5.82 18.98
CA GLU A 27 -7.62 -7.18 19.46
C GLU A 27 -7.04 -7.13 20.85
N ASP A 28 -7.79 -7.65 21.81
CA ASP A 28 -7.42 -7.57 23.22
C ASP A 28 -7.23 -6.10 23.58
N ASP A 29 -6.11 -5.71 24.08
CA ASP A 29 -5.88 -4.32 24.41
C ASP A 29 -4.98 -3.64 23.39
N GLN A 30 -4.88 -4.24 22.21
CA GLN A 30 -3.98 -3.72 21.19
C GLN A 30 -4.74 -3.28 19.95
N ILE A 31 -4.15 -2.34 19.24
CA ILE A 31 -4.66 -1.92 17.95
C ILE A 31 -3.65 -2.35 16.90
N LEU A 32 -4.15 -3.08 15.91
CA LEU A 32 -3.35 -3.47 14.77
C LEU A 32 -3.88 -2.74 13.56
N LEU A 33 -2.98 -2.28 12.71
CA LEU A 33 -3.37 -1.78 11.42
C LEU A 33 -3.18 -2.88 10.40
N ILE A 34 -4.20 -3.06 9.57
CA ILE A 34 -4.12 -3.99 8.46
C ILE A 34 -3.91 -3.16 7.22
N LEU A 35 -2.79 -3.40 6.54
CA LEU A 35 -2.45 -2.71 5.31
C LEU A 35 -2.68 -3.66 4.15
N ASP A 36 -3.52 -3.23 3.20
CA ASP A 36 -3.81 -4.05 2.03
C ASP A 36 -3.08 -3.47 0.84
N ASN A 37 -2.19 -4.25 0.26
CA ASN A 37 -1.34 -3.86 -0.86
C ASN A 37 -0.61 -2.55 -0.58
N PRO A 38 0.20 -2.52 0.48
CA PRO A 38 0.98 -1.31 0.78
C PRO A 38 2.07 -1.08 -0.25
N ILE A 39 2.21 0.15 -0.68
CA ILE A 39 3.20 0.52 -1.70
C ILE A 39 3.99 1.73 -1.25
N ILE A 40 5.13 1.90 -1.90
CA ILE A 40 5.98 3.07 -1.72
C ILE A 40 6.04 3.79 -3.05
N MET A 41 5.91 5.11 -3.00
CA MET A 41 6.05 5.94 -4.20
C MET A 41 7.37 6.67 -4.11
N LYS A 42 8.13 6.64 -5.21
CA LYS A 42 9.40 7.37 -5.30
C LYS A 42 9.34 8.34 -6.45
N GLU A 43 9.82 9.54 -6.21
CA GLU A 43 9.85 10.56 -7.23
C GLU A 43 11.25 10.71 -7.78
N TYR A 44 11.34 10.83 -9.10
CA TYR A 44 12.60 11.07 -9.78
C TYR A 44 12.42 12.27 -10.69
N GLU A 45 13.38 13.19 -10.61
CA GLU A 45 13.36 14.33 -11.52
C GLU A 45 14.03 13.95 -12.82
N THR A 46 13.37 14.28 -13.92
CA THR A 46 13.91 14.01 -15.25
C THR A 46 13.84 15.30 -16.06
N PRO A 47 14.54 15.37 -17.20
CA PRO A 47 14.44 16.55 -18.05
C PRO A 47 13.03 16.81 -18.54
N LEU A 48 12.16 15.81 -18.53
CA LEU A 48 10.79 15.98 -19.00
C LEU A 48 9.80 16.17 -17.84
N GLY A 49 10.28 16.25 -16.62
CA GLY A 49 9.41 16.45 -15.46
C GLY A 49 9.65 15.41 -14.39
N VAL A 50 8.68 15.29 -13.50
CA VAL A 50 8.81 14.34 -12.37
C VAL A 50 8.20 13.00 -12.75
N LEU A 51 8.97 11.95 -12.50
CA LEU A 51 8.50 10.59 -12.71
C LEU A 51 8.23 9.94 -11.37
N ILE A 52 7.06 9.34 -11.21
CA ILE A 52 6.70 8.62 -9.99
C ILE A 52 6.80 7.13 -10.23
N LYS A 53 7.59 6.46 -9.42
CA LYS A 53 7.72 5.01 -9.50
C LYS A 53 7.05 4.39 -8.30
N ILE A 54 6.20 3.39 -8.55
CA ILE A 54 5.45 2.70 -7.51
C ILE A 54 6.02 1.30 -7.36
N GLN A 55 6.24 0.90 -6.11
CA GLN A 55 6.72 -0.47 -5.84
C GLN A 55 6.11 -0.96 -4.54
N PRO A 56 6.00 -2.28 -4.36
CA PRO A 56 5.45 -2.82 -3.11
C PRO A 56 6.34 -2.43 -1.94
N TRP A 57 5.70 -2.22 -0.79
CA TRP A 57 6.45 -1.91 0.42
C TRP A 57 7.31 -3.10 0.83
N ILE A 58 6.71 -4.30 0.85
CA ILE A 58 7.46 -5.52 1.17
C ILE A 58 7.62 -6.29 -0.13
N LYS A 59 8.85 -6.39 -0.60
CA LYS A 59 9.13 -7.09 -1.84
C LYS A 59 9.23 -8.58 -1.60
N TYR A 60 8.86 -9.33 -2.60
CA TYR A 60 9.05 -10.79 -2.62
C TYR A 60 8.24 -11.57 -1.60
N SER A 61 7.30 -10.95 -0.94
CA SER A 61 6.52 -11.68 0.05
C SER A 61 5.35 -12.44 -0.59
N GLY A 62 4.79 -11.91 -1.65
CA GLY A 62 3.64 -12.55 -2.28
C GLY A 62 2.34 -12.34 -1.54
N GLU A 63 2.38 -11.65 -0.39
CA GLU A 63 1.18 -11.39 0.40
C GLU A 63 0.64 -10.00 0.13
N SER A 64 -0.68 -9.86 0.11
CA SER A 64 -1.28 -8.54 -0.07
C SER A 64 -1.56 -7.87 1.28
N LEU A 65 -1.78 -8.65 2.32
CA LEU A 65 -2.12 -8.09 3.63
C LEU A 65 -0.91 -8.11 4.54
N HIS A 66 -0.70 -7.00 5.24
CA HIS A 66 0.38 -6.89 6.21
C HIS A 66 -0.18 -6.25 7.46
N PHE A 67 0.34 -6.66 8.62
CA PHE A 67 -0.15 -6.18 9.91
C PHE A 67 0.96 -5.44 10.61
N ILE A 68 0.63 -4.28 11.19
CA ILE A 68 1.60 -3.55 11.99
C ILE A 68 0.93 -3.10 13.28
N TYR A 69 1.73 -3.00 14.34
CA TYR A 69 1.23 -2.50 15.62
C TYR A 69 1.14 -0.99 15.55
N ILE A 70 0.12 -0.45 16.19
CA ILE A 70 -0.12 0.98 16.14
C ILE A 70 1.04 1.79 16.71
N ASP A 71 1.82 1.19 17.62
CA ASP A 71 2.94 1.93 18.21
C ASP A 71 4.09 2.17 17.25
N LYS A 72 4.05 1.56 16.06
CA LYS A 72 5.06 1.81 15.04
C LYS A 72 4.63 2.90 14.07
N VAL A 73 3.48 3.50 14.30
CA VAL A 73 2.90 4.49 13.40
C VAL A 73 3.00 5.87 14.03
N ILE A 74 3.53 6.83 13.26
CA ILE A 74 3.55 8.21 13.70
C ILE A 74 2.23 8.87 13.38
N THR A 75 1.76 8.69 12.14
CA THR A 75 0.50 9.31 11.74
C THR A 75 -0.11 8.56 10.56
N ILE A 76 -1.42 8.69 10.43
CA ILE A 76 -2.18 8.14 9.33
C ILE A 76 -2.94 9.30 8.72
N SER A 77 -2.77 9.50 7.42
CA SER A 77 -3.38 10.61 6.73
C SER A 77 -4.21 10.09 5.57
N GLU A 78 -5.50 10.31 5.62
CA GLU A 78 -6.37 9.83 4.56
C GLU A 78 -6.07 10.57 3.25
N VAL A 79 -6.06 9.86 2.14
CA VAL A 79 -5.74 10.44 0.85
C VAL A 79 -7.02 10.93 0.20
N HIS A 80 -7.03 12.24 -0.12
CA HIS A 80 -8.15 12.84 -0.82
C HIS A 80 -7.77 13.29 -2.22
N ASP A 81 -6.50 13.23 -2.56
CA ASP A 81 -6.00 13.65 -3.86
C ASP A 81 -6.41 12.63 -4.92
N GLU A 82 -7.18 13.09 -5.91
CA GLU A 82 -7.70 12.18 -6.93
C GLU A 82 -6.60 11.56 -7.79
N LYS A 83 -5.50 12.27 -7.99
CA LYS A 83 -4.41 11.73 -8.78
C LYS A 83 -3.76 10.56 -8.07
N ILE A 84 -3.55 10.69 -6.76
CA ILE A 84 -2.95 9.62 -5.98
C ILE A 84 -3.89 8.42 -5.91
N LYS A 85 -5.18 8.68 -5.74
CA LYS A 85 -6.16 7.60 -5.73
C LYS A 85 -6.13 6.83 -7.04
N SER A 86 -6.09 7.56 -8.16
CA SER A 86 -6.06 6.93 -9.47
C SER A 86 -4.78 6.12 -9.68
N LEU A 87 -3.66 6.66 -9.25
CA LEU A 87 -2.39 5.94 -9.36
C LEU A 87 -2.45 4.62 -8.61
N TYR A 88 -3.00 4.65 -7.41
CA TYR A 88 -3.10 3.46 -6.59
C TYR A 88 -4.06 2.44 -7.22
N GLU A 89 -5.21 2.90 -7.68
CA GLU A 89 -6.20 2.02 -8.30
C GLU A 89 -5.66 1.37 -9.57
N ASN A 90 -4.94 2.13 -10.36
CA ASN A 90 -4.34 1.60 -11.57
C ASN A 90 -3.30 0.55 -11.24
N TYR A 91 -2.50 0.79 -10.22
CA TYR A 91 -1.50 -0.16 -9.79
C TYR A 91 -2.15 -1.48 -9.36
N ILE A 92 -3.21 -1.41 -8.57
CA ILE A 92 -3.92 -2.60 -8.11
C ILE A 92 -4.54 -3.35 -9.29
N SER A 93 -5.08 -2.63 -10.25
CA SER A 93 -5.65 -3.22 -11.44
C SER A 93 -4.61 -4.01 -12.21
N GLN A 94 -3.41 -3.46 -12.34
CA GLN A 94 -2.34 -4.13 -13.04
C GLN A 94 -1.87 -5.37 -12.31
N LEU A 95 -1.85 -5.34 -10.99
CA LEU A 95 -1.52 -6.52 -10.23
C LEU A 95 -2.51 -7.65 -10.49
N ASN A 96 -3.79 -7.31 -10.50
CA ASN A 96 -4.81 -8.32 -10.73
C ASN A 96 -4.70 -8.91 -12.13
N MET A 97 -4.39 -8.09 -13.11
CA MET A 97 -4.21 -8.58 -14.46
C MET A 97 -3.01 -9.49 -14.56
N SER A 98 -1.92 -9.11 -13.91
CA SER A 98 -0.73 -9.95 -13.90
C SER A 98 -1.01 -11.29 -13.26
N SER A 99 -1.76 -11.28 -12.17
CA SER A 99 -2.11 -12.53 -11.50
C SER A 99 -2.95 -13.40 -12.38
N THR A 100 -3.82 -12.80 -13.18
CA THR A 100 -4.67 -13.55 -14.08
C THR A 100 -3.87 -14.22 -15.19
N VAL A 101 -2.89 -13.52 -15.70
CA VAL A 101 -2.09 -14.03 -16.80
C VAL A 101 -1.07 -15.05 -16.35
N LYS A 102 -0.42 -14.79 -15.22
CA LYS A 102 0.66 -15.59 -14.77
C LYS A 102 0.41 -17.08 -14.66
N PRO A 103 -0.68 -17.52 -14.09
CA PRO A 103 -0.86 -18.95 -13.92
C PRO A 103 -0.81 -19.72 -15.20
N SER A 104 -1.27 -19.15 -16.27
CA SER A 104 -1.34 -19.94 -17.49
C SER A 104 0.00 -20.28 -18.03
N LYS A 105 1.05 -19.51 -17.71
CA LYS A 105 2.31 -19.88 -18.25
C LYS A 105 3.19 -20.55 -17.26
N SER A 106 2.83 -20.55 -16.05
CA SER A 106 3.66 -21.19 -15.09
C SER A 106 3.70 -22.66 -15.26
N MET A 107 2.85 -23.17 -16.06
CA MET A 107 2.89 -24.56 -16.26
C MET A 107 3.95 -24.96 -17.08
N GLY A 108 4.40 -24.09 -17.78
CA GLY A 108 5.51 -24.32 -18.68
C GLY A 108 6.15 -25.43 -18.43
#